data_4334485fe1bc06a45e542aa88637e621
#
_entry.id   4334485fe1bc06a45e542aa88637e621
#
_cell.length_a   1.000
_cell.length_b   1.000
_cell.length_c   1.000
_cell.angle_alpha   90.00
_cell.angle_beta   90.00
_cell.angle_gamma   90.00
#
_symmetry.space_group_name_H-M   'P 1'
#
loop_
_entity.id
_entity.type
_entity.pdbx_description
1 polymer ?
#
loop_
_entity_poly.entity_id
_entity_poly.type
_entity_poly.pdbx_seq_one_letter_code
_entity_poly.pdbx_strand_id
1 'polypeptide(L)'
;AQMCGWEIECFDYSSNSLYQILRDEKSEKVTMVIKIDENSTIVTVLSAGKVLLQRTVAYGVQDAIETMIASGAYAVNDPMSAVERFQKKTCLNRVLHPGDKVWEENAGRWEDEDAGNVEVTAARQKITASLEPLIVGVSRVIDFYDSRNSENPIEKSYVTGLGGSFSGMSKLFTNCLERKVHTLSEMDDKIGMSKAIRSTRPAAYISCLGAVLAPVGLIDKSTQKAKG
;
A
#
# COMPACT_ATOMS: atom_id res chain seq x y z
N ALA A 1 -18.67 -6.91 -19.94
CA ALA A 1 -19.82 -7.33 -19.12
C ALA A 1 -20.89 -8.02 -20.00
N GLN A 2 -21.50 -7.35 -20.96
CA GLN A 2 -22.56 -7.95 -21.81
C GLN A 2 -22.14 -9.25 -22.51
N MET A 3 -20.92 -9.31 -23.07
CA MET A 3 -20.41 -10.53 -23.72
C MET A 3 -20.24 -11.73 -22.75
N CYS A 4 -20.13 -11.45 -21.44
CA CYS A 4 -20.03 -12.45 -20.39
C CYS A 4 -21.39 -12.73 -19.72
N GLY A 5 -22.45 -12.12 -20.17
CA GLY A 5 -23.78 -12.23 -19.56
C GLY A 5 -23.89 -11.54 -18.19
N TRP A 6 -22.99 -10.61 -17.89
CA TRP A 6 -22.99 -9.89 -16.61
C TRP A 6 -23.74 -8.56 -16.74
N GLU A 7 -24.54 -8.25 -15.75
CA GLU A 7 -25.19 -6.97 -15.57
C GLU A 7 -24.29 -6.06 -14.72
N ILE A 8 -24.12 -4.81 -15.17
CA ILE A 8 -23.31 -3.83 -14.43
C ILE A 8 -24.25 -3.10 -13.48
N GLU A 9 -24.05 -3.28 -12.17
CA GLU A 9 -24.84 -2.59 -11.15
C GLU A 9 -24.31 -1.18 -10.85
N CYS A 10 -22.98 -1.00 -10.81
CA CYS A 10 -22.37 0.30 -10.58
C CYS A 10 -20.94 0.38 -11.14
N PHE A 11 -20.46 1.60 -11.28
CA PHE A 11 -19.06 1.92 -11.50
C PHE A 11 -18.47 2.53 -10.23
N ASP A 12 -17.33 2.03 -9.80
CA ASP A 12 -16.61 2.54 -8.63
C ASP A 12 -15.12 2.75 -8.95
N TYR A 13 -14.43 3.54 -8.14
CA TYR A 13 -13.00 3.79 -8.29
C TYR A 13 -12.23 3.33 -7.03
N SER A 14 -10.99 2.93 -7.22
CA SER A 14 -10.22 2.23 -6.19
C SER A 14 -10.03 3.01 -4.89
N SER A 15 -10.07 4.34 -4.94
CA SER A 15 -9.98 5.17 -3.73
C SER A 15 -11.25 5.13 -2.88
N ASN A 16 -12.42 5.01 -3.53
CA ASN A 16 -13.68 4.83 -2.81
C ASN A 16 -13.71 3.48 -2.10
N SER A 17 -13.22 2.43 -2.75
CA SER A 17 -13.10 1.11 -2.13
C SER A 17 -12.25 1.15 -0.85
N LEU A 18 -11.14 1.87 -0.86
CA LEU A 18 -10.33 2.09 0.34
C LEU A 18 -11.10 2.85 1.42
N TYR A 19 -11.81 3.91 1.02
CA TYR A 19 -12.65 4.68 1.93
C TYR A 19 -13.74 3.81 2.58
N GLN A 20 -14.40 2.91 1.84
CA GLN A 20 -15.43 2.03 2.36
C GLN A 20 -14.91 1.10 3.48
N ILE A 21 -13.66 0.66 3.39
CA ILE A 21 -13.02 -0.15 4.44
C ILE A 21 -12.78 0.67 5.72
N LEU A 22 -12.41 1.94 5.56
CA LEU A 22 -11.93 2.78 6.66
C LEU A 22 -13.02 3.69 7.25
N ARG A 23 -14.15 3.89 6.56
CA ARG A 23 -15.21 4.84 6.97
C ARG A 23 -15.84 4.53 8.33
N ASP A 24 -15.89 3.24 8.69
CA ASP A 24 -16.49 2.81 9.96
C ASP A 24 -15.50 2.94 11.14
N GLU A 25 -14.28 3.41 10.87
CA GLU A 25 -13.35 3.76 11.93
C GLU A 25 -13.85 5.03 12.63
N LYS A 26 -14.58 4.85 13.74
CA LYS A 26 -15.10 5.93 14.60
C LYS A 26 -13.98 6.68 15.33
N SER A 27 -12.73 6.34 15.07
CA SER A 27 -11.58 7.00 15.65
C SER A 27 -11.48 8.42 15.11
N GLU A 28 -11.44 9.41 15.97
CA GLU A 28 -11.13 10.80 15.61
C GLU A 28 -9.67 10.97 15.20
N LYS A 29 -8.84 9.92 15.37
CA LYS A 29 -7.42 9.93 15.03
C LYS A 29 -7.21 10.07 13.54
N VAL A 30 -6.32 10.99 13.18
CA VAL A 30 -5.94 11.17 11.79
C VAL A 30 -5.14 9.97 11.30
N THR A 31 -5.65 9.33 10.28
CA THR A 31 -5.08 8.11 9.69
C THR A 31 -4.64 8.38 8.26
N MET A 32 -3.40 8.02 7.94
CA MET A 32 -2.88 8.04 6.58
C MET A 32 -2.82 6.61 6.02
N VAL A 33 -3.26 6.46 4.78
CA VAL A 33 -3.13 5.20 4.04
C VAL A 33 -2.40 5.45 2.73
N ILE A 34 -1.35 4.68 2.51
CA ILE A 34 -0.48 4.71 1.34
C ILE A 34 -0.80 3.45 0.53
N LYS A 35 -1.61 3.59 -0.52
CA LYS A 35 -1.93 2.50 -1.44
C LYS A 35 -0.91 2.51 -2.57
N ILE A 36 -0.03 1.52 -2.59
CA ILE A 36 1.07 1.40 -3.55
C ILE A 36 0.66 0.38 -4.61
N ASP A 37 0.39 0.86 -5.81
CA ASP A 37 0.12 0.03 -6.98
C ASP A 37 1.39 -0.11 -7.85
N GLU A 38 1.29 -0.70 -9.02
CA GLU A 38 2.42 -0.96 -9.91
C GLU A 38 3.10 0.33 -10.38
N ASN A 39 2.33 1.27 -10.94
CA ASN A 39 2.82 2.48 -11.58
C ASN A 39 2.50 3.78 -10.83
N SER A 40 1.73 3.71 -9.76
CA SER A 40 1.32 4.88 -9.00
C SER A 40 1.02 4.55 -7.55
N THR A 41 1.06 5.56 -6.71
CA THR A 41 0.72 5.45 -5.30
C THR A 41 -0.30 6.50 -4.93
N ILE A 42 -1.34 6.11 -4.22
CA ILE A 42 -2.37 7.01 -3.70
C ILE A 42 -2.17 7.17 -2.20
N VAL A 43 -1.93 8.40 -1.78
CA VAL A 43 -1.86 8.76 -0.35
C VAL A 43 -3.18 9.40 0.04
N THR A 44 -3.87 8.80 0.99
CA THR A 44 -5.15 9.27 1.53
C THR A 44 -5.00 9.55 3.03
N VAL A 45 -5.36 10.75 3.46
CA VAL A 45 -5.46 11.12 4.87
C VAL A 45 -6.92 11.30 5.23
N LEU A 46 -7.34 10.67 6.31
CA LEU A 46 -8.73 10.68 6.75
C LEU A 46 -8.83 10.78 8.28
N SER A 47 -9.94 11.32 8.76
CA SER A 47 -10.31 11.36 10.17
C SER A 47 -11.82 11.31 10.32
N ALA A 48 -12.33 10.60 11.31
CA ALA A 48 -13.75 10.47 11.61
C ALA A 48 -14.61 10.14 10.37
N GLY A 49 -14.14 9.25 9.50
CA GLY A 49 -14.82 8.85 8.27
C GLY A 49 -14.85 9.93 7.16
N LYS A 50 -14.02 10.99 7.25
CA LYS A 50 -13.91 12.04 6.21
C LYS A 50 -12.52 12.03 5.61
N VAL A 51 -12.46 12.15 4.28
CA VAL A 51 -11.20 12.34 3.57
C VAL A 51 -10.75 13.79 3.73
N LEU A 52 -9.59 14.01 4.34
CA LEU A 52 -8.98 15.33 4.55
C LEU A 52 -8.06 15.69 3.39
N LEU A 53 -7.32 14.72 2.87
CA LEU A 53 -6.41 14.89 1.75
C LEU A 53 -6.36 13.59 0.94
N GLN A 54 -6.29 13.72 -0.39
CA GLN A 54 -5.91 12.63 -1.28
C GLN A 54 -4.97 13.17 -2.36
N ARG A 55 -3.88 12.45 -2.60
CA ARG A 55 -2.88 12.78 -3.64
C ARG A 55 -2.38 11.52 -4.31
N THR A 56 -2.10 11.64 -5.59
CA THR A 56 -1.45 10.58 -6.37
C THR A 56 0.01 10.95 -6.58
N VAL A 57 0.89 10.01 -6.29
CA VAL A 57 2.31 10.02 -6.60
C VAL A 57 2.49 9.17 -7.85
N ALA A 58 3.16 9.70 -8.88
CA ALA A 58 3.33 9.03 -10.18
C ALA A 58 4.46 7.97 -10.17
N TYR A 59 4.61 7.26 -9.05
CA TYR A 59 5.56 6.17 -8.84
C TYR A 59 4.87 5.05 -8.06
N GLY A 60 5.21 3.81 -8.42
CA GLY A 60 4.76 2.61 -7.75
C GLY A 60 5.92 1.64 -7.53
N VAL A 61 5.67 0.34 -7.68
CA VAL A 61 6.69 -0.71 -7.47
C VAL A 61 7.25 -1.30 -8.77
N GLN A 62 6.87 -0.77 -9.93
CA GLN A 62 7.30 -1.29 -11.24
C GLN A 62 8.82 -1.33 -11.36
N ASP A 63 9.51 -0.23 -11.02
CA ASP A 63 10.98 -0.16 -11.11
C ASP A 63 11.67 -1.19 -10.20
N ALA A 64 11.09 -1.49 -9.04
CA ALA A 64 11.63 -2.52 -8.14
C ALA A 64 11.46 -3.93 -8.72
N ILE A 65 10.32 -4.20 -9.37
CA ILE A 65 10.05 -5.47 -10.05
C ILE A 65 11.02 -5.67 -11.20
N GLU A 66 11.17 -4.67 -12.06
CA GLU A 66 12.09 -4.69 -13.21
C GLU A 66 13.55 -4.82 -12.76
N THR A 67 13.95 -4.11 -11.70
CA THR A 67 15.29 -4.19 -11.14
C THR A 67 15.57 -5.59 -10.58
N MET A 68 14.60 -6.24 -9.96
CA MET A 68 14.75 -7.63 -9.48
C MET A 68 14.97 -8.59 -10.63
N ILE A 69 14.17 -8.51 -11.70
CA ILE A 69 14.32 -9.35 -12.90
C ILE A 69 15.67 -9.11 -13.54
N ALA A 70 16.04 -7.85 -13.76
CA ALA A 70 17.29 -7.47 -14.40
C ALA A 70 18.54 -7.89 -13.60
N SER A 71 18.42 -8.03 -12.29
CA SER A 71 19.55 -8.43 -11.43
C SER A 71 20.01 -9.87 -11.65
N GLY A 72 19.11 -10.77 -12.08
CA GLY A 72 19.34 -12.22 -12.17
C GLY A 72 19.57 -12.93 -10.84
N ALA A 73 19.82 -12.22 -9.75
CA ALA A 73 20.22 -12.75 -8.45
C ALA A 73 19.15 -13.60 -7.76
N TYR A 74 17.89 -13.40 -8.11
CA TYR A 74 16.73 -14.07 -7.49
C TYR A 74 16.16 -15.20 -8.35
N ALA A 75 16.76 -15.49 -9.51
CA ALA A 75 16.29 -16.51 -10.47
C ALA A 75 14.80 -16.31 -10.88
N VAL A 76 14.37 -15.08 -11.02
CA VAL A 76 13.04 -14.69 -11.50
C VAL A 76 13.16 -14.02 -12.87
N ASN A 77 12.28 -14.37 -13.81
CA ASN A 77 12.39 -13.95 -15.21
C ASN A 77 11.12 -13.21 -15.71
N ASP A 78 10.10 -13.08 -14.88
CA ASP A 78 8.85 -12.45 -15.23
C ASP A 78 8.26 -11.67 -14.03
N PRO A 79 7.37 -10.68 -14.28
CA PRO A 79 6.81 -9.84 -13.22
C PRO A 79 6.03 -10.61 -12.17
N MET A 80 5.30 -11.67 -12.55
CA MET A 80 4.49 -12.44 -11.62
C MET A 80 5.37 -13.18 -10.60
N SER A 81 6.43 -13.85 -11.09
CA SER A 81 7.42 -14.54 -10.24
C SER A 81 8.16 -13.57 -9.32
N ALA A 82 8.47 -12.35 -9.83
CA ALA A 82 9.08 -11.30 -9.01
C ALA A 82 8.15 -10.83 -7.88
N VAL A 83 6.88 -10.56 -8.19
CA VAL A 83 5.86 -10.20 -7.19
C VAL A 83 5.71 -11.30 -6.14
N GLU A 84 5.60 -12.56 -6.55
CA GLU A 84 5.53 -13.69 -5.61
C GLU A 84 6.77 -13.75 -4.70
N ARG A 85 7.96 -13.49 -5.25
CA ARG A 85 9.20 -13.46 -4.47
C ARG A 85 9.17 -12.35 -3.43
N PHE A 86 8.79 -11.12 -3.82
CA PHE A 86 8.64 -9.99 -2.89
C PHE A 86 7.64 -10.28 -1.77
N GLN A 87 6.56 -10.97 -2.10
CA GLN A 87 5.54 -11.31 -1.12
C GLN A 87 5.97 -12.40 -0.14
N LYS A 88 6.76 -13.37 -0.59
CA LYS A 88 7.18 -14.53 0.21
C LYS A 88 8.44 -14.28 1.03
N LYS A 89 9.35 -13.44 0.52
CA LYS A 89 10.69 -13.22 1.07
C LYS A 89 11.01 -11.74 1.15
N THR A 90 11.81 -11.34 2.13
CA THR A 90 12.27 -9.97 2.27
C THR A 90 13.39 -9.68 1.28
N CYS A 91 13.05 -8.98 0.18
CA CYS A 91 13.98 -8.59 -0.87
C CYS A 91 14.32 -7.09 -0.86
N LEU A 92 13.99 -6.40 0.23
CA LEU A 92 14.25 -4.98 0.44
C LEU A 92 15.23 -4.80 1.59
N ASN A 93 16.00 -3.72 1.57
CA ASN A 93 16.78 -3.30 2.72
C ASN A 93 15.91 -2.55 3.73
N ARG A 94 16.44 -2.39 4.91
CA ARG A 94 15.82 -1.66 6.03
C ARG A 94 15.72 -0.16 5.77
N VAL A 95 16.70 0.37 5.02
CA VAL A 95 16.89 1.78 4.69
C VAL A 95 17.17 1.90 3.19
N LEU A 96 16.98 3.10 2.62
CA LEU A 96 17.21 3.33 1.20
C LEU A 96 18.68 3.19 0.81
N HIS A 97 19.56 3.80 1.58
CA HIS A 97 20.99 3.81 1.28
C HIS A 97 21.82 3.22 2.43
N PRO A 98 22.94 2.59 2.12
CA PRO A 98 23.89 2.14 3.14
C PRO A 98 24.38 3.33 3.98
N GLY A 99 24.22 3.24 5.30
CA GLY A 99 24.61 4.30 6.23
C GLY A 99 23.47 5.20 6.69
N ASP A 100 22.29 5.13 6.10
CA ASP A 100 21.11 5.79 6.63
C ASP A 100 20.79 5.29 8.04
N LYS A 101 20.33 6.19 8.90
CA LYS A 101 19.91 5.82 10.25
C LYS A 101 18.69 4.94 10.24
N VAL A 102 18.74 3.88 11.01
CA VAL A 102 17.53 3.10 11.33
C VAL A 102 16.78 3.84 12.43
N TRP A 103 15.51 4.13 12.22
CA TRP A 103 14.68 4.76 13.22
C TRP A 103 14.48 3.82 14.43
N GLU A 104 14.67 4.33 15.66
CA GLU A 104 14.84 3.53 16.89
C GLU A 104 13.65 2.63 17.22
N GLU A 105 12.42 3.09 16.98
CA GLU A 105 11.21 2.28 17.22
C GLU A 105 11.12 1.03 16.34
N ASN A 106 11.97 0.92 15.34
CA ASN A 106 11.98 -0.19 14.39
C ASN A 106 13.21 -1.11 14.55
N ALA A 107 13.88 -1.09 15.68
CA ALA A 107 15.06 -1.92 16.00
C ALA A 107 14.75 -3.44 16.08
N GLY A 108 13.53 -3.88 15.72
CA GLY A 108 13.16 -5.30 15.65
C GLY A 108 14.07 -6.09 14.70
N ARG A 109 14.14 -7.41 14.93
CA ARG A 109 14.93 -8.33 14.12
C ARG A 109 14.53 -8.24 12.64
N TRP A 110 15.49 -7.90 11.79
CA TRP A 110 15.38 -8.00 10.35
C TRP A 110 15.83 -9.40 9.94
N GLU A 111 14.95 -10.17 9.36
CA GLU A 111 15.30 -11.48 8.85
C GLU A 111 16.02 -11.33 7.51
N ASP A 112 17.32 -11.51 7.51
CA ASP A 112 18.13 -11.58 6.30
C ASP A 112 18.47 -13.05 6.03
N GLU A 113 17.58 -13.74 5.34
CA GLU A 113 17.76 -15.16 4.98
C GLU A 113 18.93 -15.36 3.98
N ASP A 114 19.30 -14.31 3.26
CA ASP A 114 20.35 -14.33 2.24
C ASP A 114 21.66 -13.67 2.75
N ALA A 115 21.80 -13.51 4.05
CA ALA A 115 23.01 -12.94 4.65
C ALA A 115 24.25 -13.74 4.24
N GLY A 116 25.20 -13.04 3.57
CA GLY A 116 26.44 -13.65 3.08
C GLY A 116 26.48 -13.90 1.56
N ASN A 117 25.39 -13.81 0.85
CA ASN A 117 25.40 -13.82 -0.62
C ASN A 117 25.61 -12.40 -1.15
N VAL A 118 26.83 -12.13 -1.66
CA VAL A 118 27.24 -10.79 -2.14
C VAL A 118 26.38 -10.32 -3.32
N GLU A 119 26.03 -11.22 -4.23
CA GLU A 119 25.22 -10.90 -5.42
C GLU A 119 23.81 -10.52 -5.04
N VAL A 120 23.16 -11.29 -4.17
CA VAL A 120 21.83 -11.01 -3.65
C VAL A 120 21.83 -9.72 -2.83
N THR A 121 22.86 -9.46 -2.03
CA THR A 121 22.98 -8.23 -1.25
C THR A 121 23.09 -7.00 -2.15
N ALA A 122 23.90 -7.06 -3.21
CA ALA A 122 24.01 -5.98 -4.19
C ALA A 122 22.70 -5.76 -4.96
N ALA A 123 22.01 -6.83 -5.35
CA ALA A 123 20.71 -6.75 -6.03
C ALA A 123 19.66 -6.11 -5.11
N ARG A 124 19.57 -6.54 -3.85
CA ARG A 124 18.66 -5.98 -2.84
C ARG A 124 18.88 -4.48 -2.65
N GLN A 125 20.13 -4.04 -2.63
CA GLN A 125 20.45 -2.62 -2.53
C GLN A 125 19.90 -1.82 -3.72
N LYS A 126 20.11 -2.31 -4.95
CA LYS A 126 19.60 -1.66 -6.17
C LYS A 126 18.06 -1.64 -6.20
N ILE A 127 17.43 -2.75 -5.83
CA ILE A 127 15.97 -2.87 -5.76
C ILE A 127 15.41 -1.86 -4.73
N THR A 128 16.04 -1.75 -3.57
CA THR A 128 15.58 -0.81 -2.54
C THR A 128 15.76 0.63 -3.00
N ALA A 129 16.89 0.96 -3.60
CA ALA A 129 17.17 2.29 -4.13
C ALA A 129 16.19 2.71 -5.25
N SER A 130 15.68 1.76 -6.05
CA SER A 130 14.68 2.06 -7.10
C SER A 130 13.35 2.56 -6.55
N LEU A 131 13.09 2.37 -5.26
CA LEU A 131 11.89 2.90 -4.57
C LEU A 131 12.06 4.35 -4.06
N GLU A 132 13.23 4.95 -4.21
CA GLU A 132 13.50 6.31 -3.73
C GLU A 132 12.52 7.35 -4.28
N PRO A 133 12.20 7.41 -5.60
CA PRO A 133 11.24 8.38 -6.13
C PRO A 133 9.85 8.24 -5.52
N LEU A 134 9.41 7.01 -5.25
CA LEU A 134 8.15 6.72 -4.57
C LEU A 134 8.17 7.28 -3.15
N ILE A 135 9.20 6.97 -2.37
CA ILE A 135 9.30 7.37 -0.96
C ILE A 135 9.41 8.90 -0.84
N VAL A 136 10.23 9.54 -1.68
CA VAL A 136 10.33 11.00 -1.74
C VAL A 136 8.99 11.63 -2.12
N GLY A 137 8.27 11.04 -3.07
CA GLY A 137 6.94 11.50 -3.47
C GLY A 137 5.94 11.45 -2.31
N VAL A 138 5.94 10.36 -1.55
CA VAL A 138 5.08 10.19 -0.37
C VAL A 138 5.47 11.18 0.74
N SER A 139 6.78 11.36 1.01
CA SER A 139 7.27 12.32 2.00
C SER A 139 6.77 13.74 1.72
N ARG A 140 6.84 14.18 0.45
CA ARG A 140 6.31 15.51 0.05
C ARG A 140 4.82 15.67 0.31
N VAL A 141 4.02 14.62 0.15
CA VAL A 141 2.59 14.67 0.47
C VAL A 141 2.37 14.83 1.98
N ILE A 142 3.19 14.15 2.78
CA ILE A 142 3.15 14.24 4.25
C ILE A 142 3.53 15.65 4.69
N ASP A 143 4.65 16.20 4.20
CA ASP A 143 5.12 17.55 4.51
C ASP A 143 4.07 18.60 4.14
N PHE A 144 3.41 18.40 2.99
CA PHE A 144 2.31 19.29 2.57
C PHE A 144 1.13 19.23 3.54
N TYR A 145 0.75 18.04 4.02
CA TYR A 145 -0.32 17.88 5.00
C TYR A 145 0.06 18.51 6.34
N ASP A 146 1.22 18.12 6.90
CA ASP A 146 1.70 18.53 8.21
C ASP A 146 1.88 20.06 8.29
N SER A 147 2.36 20.71 7.22
CA SER A 147 2.53 22.17 7.16
C SER A 147 1.22 22.96 7.26
N ARG A 148 0.08 22.33 6.97
CA ARG A 148 -1.24 22.99 6.94
C ARG A 148 -2.18 22.53 8.04
N ASN A 149 -1.84 21.46 8.71
CA ASN A 149 -2.70 20.79 9.69
C ASN A 149 -1.92 20.45 10.97
N SER A 150 -1.11 21.39 11.46
CA SER A 150 -0.27 21.21 12.65
C SER A 150 -1.07 20.82 13.90
N GLU A 151 -2.34 21.24 13.99
CA GLU A 151 -3.24 20.88 15.10
C GLU A 151 -3.84 19.47 14.96
N ASN A 152 -3.75 18.86 13.78
CA ASN A 152 -4.29 17.54 13.50
C ASN A 152 -3.20 16.63 12.87
N PRO A 153 -2.18 16.23 13.63
CA PRO A 153 -1.07 15.44 13.10
C PRO A 153 -1.53 14.02 12.72
N ILE A 154 -0.85 13.43 11.74
CA ILE A 154 -1.07 12.04 11.36
C ILE A 154 -0.61 11.14 12.51
N GLU A 155 -1.55 10.42 13.12
CA GLU A 155 -1.29 9.54 14.27
C GLU A 155 -1.09 8.07 13.88
N LYS A 156 -1.72 7.64 12.78
CA LYS A 156 -1.61 6.26 12.27
C LYS A 156 -1.25 6.28 10.79
N SER A 157 -0.39 5.36 10.38
CA SER A 157 0.01 5.22 8.99
C SER A 157 -0.01 3.76 8.57
N TYR A 158 -0.58 3.50 7.39
CA TYR A 158 -0.70 2.16 6.82
C TYR A 158 -0.22 2.12 5.38
N VAL A 159 0.38 1.00 4.99
CA VAL A 159 0.66 0.66 3.59
C VAL A 159 -0.26 -0.47 3.13
N THR A 160 -0.70 -0.39 1.88
CA THR A 160 -1.58 -1.37 1.24
C THR A 160 -1.35 -1.39 -0.28
N GLY A 161 -2.15 -2.14 -1.02
CA GLY A 161 -1.97 -2.35 -2.45
C GLY A 161 -0.90 -3.40 -2.76
N LEU A 162 -0.48 -3.48 -4.01
CA LEU A 162 0.52 -4.44 -4.45
C LEU A 162 1.83 -4.29 -3.66
N GLY A 163 2.39 -3.08 -3.63
CA GLY A 163 3.63 -2.79 -2.90
C GLY A 163 3.50 -2.95 -1.39
N GLY A 164 2.32 -2.63 -0.82
CA GLY A 164 2.04 -2.86 0.60
C GLY A 164 2.04 -4.33 1.00
N SER A 165 1.88 -5.26 0.03
CA SER A 165 1.97 -6.70 0.24
C SER A 165 3.40 -7.25 0.23
N PHE A 166 4.40 -6.44 -0.16
CA PHE A 166 5.80 -6.85 -0.21
C PHE A 166 6.38 -6.97 1.20
N SER A 167 7.07 -8.08 1.45
CA SER A 167 7.73 -8.34 2.72
C SER A 167 8.79 -7.27 3.01
N GLY A 168 8.68 -6.61 4.15
CA GLY A 168 9.60 -5.54 4.56
C GLY A 168 9.20 -4.12 4.13
N MET A 169 8.19 -3.94 3.27
CA MET A 169 7.78 -2.60 2.79
C MET A 169 7.37 -1.66 3.94
N SER A 170 6.54 -2.13 4.87
CA SER A 170 6.13 -1.30 6.01
C SER A 170 7.30 -0.85 6.88
N LYS A 171 8.31 -1.71 7.04
CA LYS A 171 9.53 -1.40 7.81
C LYS A 171 10.42 -0.40 7.07
N LEU A 172 10.58 -0.54 5.74
CA LEU A 172 11.30 0.42 4.92
C LEU A 172 10.64 1.81 5.02
N PHE A 173 9.32 1.89 4.84
CA PHE A 173 8.58 3.14 4.99
C PHE A 173 8.67 3.71 6.40
N THR A 174 8.64 2.88 7.44
CA THR A 174 8.82 3.33 8.83
C THR A 174 10.16 4.04 9.01
N ASN A 175 11.25 3.48 8.49
CA ASN A 175 12.57 4.10 8.59
C ASN A 175 12.68 5.37 7.75
N CYS A 176 12.20 5.35 6.50
CA CYS A 176 12.34 6.49 5.60
C CYS A 176 11.45 7.69 5.97
N LEU A 177 10.29 7.43 6.57
CA LEU A 177 9.34 8.48 6.96
C LEU A 177 9.46 8.87 8.45
N GLU A 178 10.35 8.23 9.20
CA GLU A 178 10.56 8.44 10.65
C GLU A 178 9.24 8.39 11.46
N ARG A 179 8.33 7.49 11.05
CA ARG A 179 7.03 7.26 11.70
C ARG A 179 6.60 5.82 11.54
N LYS A 180 5.90 5.29 12.54
CA LYS A 180 5.42 3.92 12.52
C LYS A 180 4.42 3.70 11.39
N VAL A 181 4.74 2.80 10.46
CA VAL A 181 3.90 2.42 9.33
C VAL A 181 3.57 0.93 9.45
N HIS A 182 2.28 0.63 9.50
CA HIS A 182 1.75 -0.73 9.59
C HIS A 182 1.31 -1.24 8.20
N THR A 183 1.21 -2.54 8.04
CA THR A 183 0.46 -3.11 6.91
C THR A 183 -1.04 -3.07 7.21
N LEU A 184 -1.85 -2.81 6.20
CA LEU A 184 -3.32 -2.77 6.40
C LEU A 184 -3.89 -4.15 6.78
N SER A 185 -3.17 -5.24 6.51
CA SER A 185 -3.52 -6.58 6.98
C SER A 185 -3.57 -6.71 8.51
N GLU A 186 -2.93 -5.81 9.25
CA GLU A 186 -3.03 -5.76 10.71
C GLU A 186 -4.40 -5.25 11.20
N MET A 187 -5.26 -4.78 10.28
CA MET A 187 -6.66 -4.41 10.57
C MET A 187 -7.65 -5.59 10.42
N ASP A 188 -7.17 -6.80 10.21
CA ASP A 188 -7.97 -7.99 9.87
C ASP A 188 -9.16 -8.27 10.81
N ASP A 189 -9.04 -7.94 12.09
CA ASP A 189 -10.10 -8.16 13.07
C ASP A 189 -11.35 -7.30 12.82
N LYS A 190 -11.20 -6.18 12.09
CA LYS A 190 -12.30 -5.27 11.78
C LYS A 190 -13.06 -5.66 10.51
N ILE A 191 -12.43 -6.37 9.58
CA ILE A 191 -13.02 -6.65 8.26
C ILE A 191 -13.75 -8.01 8.24
N GLY A 192 -13.70 -8.79 9.31
CA GLY A 192 -14.40 -10.08 9.40
C GLY A 192 -13.98 -11.09 8.34
N MET A 193 -12.75 -11.01 7.84
CA MET A 193 -12.27 -11.86 6.77
C MET A 193 -12.20 -13.33 7.17
N SER A 194 -12.64 -14.21 6.26
CA SER A 194 -12.49 -15.66 6.42
C SER A 194 -11.01 -16.05 6.50
N LYS A 195 -10.72 -17.17 7.17
CA LYS A 195 -9.36 -17.70 7.31
C LYS A 195 -8.66 -17.93 5.96
N ALA A 196 -9.42 -18.24 4.91
CA ALA A 196 -8.93 -18.42 3.55
C ALA A 196 -8.44 -17.10 2.93
N ILE A 197 -9.14 -16.00 3.15
CA ILE A 197 -8.75 -14.66 2.64
C ILE A 197 -7.52 -14.15 3.40
N ARG A 198 -7.41 -14.40 4.70
CA ARG A 198 -6.23 -14.02 5.50
C ARG A 198 -4.93 -14.64 4.98
N SER A 199 -5.01 -15.85 4.41
CA SER A 199 -3.84 -16.54 3.84
C SER A 199 -3.37 -15.96 2.51
N THR A 200 -4.18 -15.13 1.82
CA THR A 200 -3.91 -14.62 0.47
C THR A 200 -3.37 -13.18 0.42
N ARG A 201 -2.86 -12.64 1.52
CA ARG A 201 -2.35 -11.26 1.63
C ARG A 201 -3.37 -10.21 1.19
N PRO A 202 -4.40 -9.96 1.99
CA PRO A 202 -5.53 -9.08 1.65
C PRO A 202 -5.13 -7.66 1.26
N ALA A 203 -3.98 -7.16 1.71
CA ALA A 203 -3.47 -5.85 1.33
C ALA A 203 -3.37 -5.66 -0.19
N ALA A 204 -3.02 -6.71 -0.95
CA ALA A 204 -2.95 -6.65 -2.41
C ALA A 204 -4.32 -6.50 -3.08
N TYR A 205 -5.39 -6.95 -2.43
CA TYR A 205 -6.75 -6.99 -2.96
C TYR A 205 -7.68 -5.96 -2.31
N ILE A 206 -7.13 -4.91 -1.71
CA ILE A 206 -7.86 -3.92 -0.94
C ILE A 206 -9.02 -3.28 -1.72
N SER A 207 -8.83 -3.03 -3.02
CA SER A 207 -9.86 -2.44 -3.87
C SER A 207 -11.05 -3.39 -4.08
N CYS A 208 -10.80 -4.69 -4.23
CA CYS A 208 -11.87 -5.69 -4.35
C CYS A 208 -12.64 -5.84 -3.04
N LEU A 209 -11.93 -5.86 -1.91
CA LEU A 209 -12.56 -5.94 -0.58
C LEU A 209 -13.46 -4.74 -0.31
N GLY A 210 -12.99 -3.53 -0.62
CA GLY A 210 -13.76 -2.32 -0.43
C GLY A 210 -14.99 -2.24 -1.33
N ALA A 211 -14.89 -2.73 -2.57
CA ALA A 211 -16.03 -2.79 -3.48
C ALA A 211 -17.15 -3.70 -2.95
N VAL A 212 -16.80 -4.81 -2.30
CA VAL A 212 -17.79 -5.71 -1.66
C VAL A 212 -18.45 -5.08 -0.45
N LEU A 213 -17.75 -4.20 0.26
CA LEU A 213 -18.29 -3.49 1.45
C LEU A 213 -19.10 -2.24 1.08
N ALA A 214 -19.04 -1.79 -0.18
CA ALA A 214 -19.84 -0.66 -0.62
C ALA A 214 -21.34 -1.00 -0.50
N PRO A 215 -22.17 -0.12 0.13
CA PRO A 215 -23.58 -0.41 0.25
C PRO A 215 -24.20 -0.42 -1.14
N VAL A 216 -24.79 -1.55 -1.52
CA VAL A 216 -25.64 -1.69 -2.70
C VAL A 216 -26.84 -0.78 -2.47
N GLY A 217 -26.87 0.42 -3.10
CA GLY A 217 -27.99 1.34 -2.93
C GLY A 217 -27.68 2.82 -2.90
N LEU A 218 -26.40 3.23 -3.00
CA LEU A 218 -26.02 4.64 -3.19
C LEU A 218 -26.21 5.13 -4.64
N ILE A 219 -26.73 4.29 -5.55
CA ILE A 219 -27.21 4.75 -6.84
C ILE A 219 -28.57 5.40 -6.56
N ASP A 220 -28.56 6.72 -6.55
CA ASP A 220 -29.76 7.54 -6.42
C ASP A 220 -30.81 7.09 -7.45
N LYS A 221 -31.89 6.47 -6.96
CA LYS A 221 -33.05 6.07 -7.79
C LYS A 221 -33.76 7.25 -8.44
N SER A 222 -33.29 8.49 -8.17
CA SER A 222 -33.85 9.71 -8.78
C SER A 222 -33.60 9.82 -10.29
N THR A 223 -32.55 9.18 -10.80
CA THR A 223 -32.20 9.22 -12.24
C THR A 223 -33.00 8.23 -13.09
N GLN A 224 -33.70 7.26 -12.50
CA GLN A 224 -34.53 6.32 -13.25
C GLN A 224 -35.97 6.88 -13.59
N LYS A 225 -36.39 7.95 -12.94
CA LYS A 225 -37.71 8.57 -13.23
C LYS A 225 -37.74 9.57 -14.42
N ALA A 226 -36.60 9.83 -15.05
CA ALA A 226 -36.52 10.79 -16.18
C ALA A 226 -36.55 10.12 -17.55
N LYS A 227 -36.88 8.82 -17.66
CA LYS A 227 -37.10 8.11 -18.94
C LYS A 227 -38.38 7.26 -18.87
N GLY A 228 -39.49 7.91 -18.60
CA GLY A 228 -40.83 7.39 -18.80
C GLY A 228 -41.64 8.41 -19.57
#